data_f74a024d72efbc2464a251e41e1c4e00
#
_entry.id   f74a024d72efbc2464a251e41e1c4e00
#
_cell.length_a   1.000
_cell.length_b   1.000
_cell.length_c   1.000
_cell.angle_alpha   90.00
_cell.angle_beta   90.00
_cell.angle_gamma   90.00
#
_symmetry.space_group_name_H-M   'P 1'
#
loop_
_entity.id
_entity.type
_entity.pdbx_description
1 polymer ?
#
loop_
_entity_poly.entity_id
_entity_poly.type
_entity_poly.pdbx_seq_one_letter_code
_entity_poly.pdbx_strand_id
1 'polypeptide(L)'
;MKRDILTFLLFLLLAALLWYGHAMQSVRNTNVPVLIQYTGKPGTIGLGEAGLPDTVMIEVRDAGQRLNQYYREPLRLTIDLRQYIHGEKGTIYVPSDALRRSISDILQGTSRLIETKPEEFSCPYYTEQEKTVTLAFNGSLETADEYQIVGQPVLSMSKVKLYGQDKMLAAIDTIYTQHVDLTGLIDTTQLRIALAVPAGMRTETDSVDVRIMAERFTEKKFILPLHVTGTPQGYHIRLFPDEVEVSVRVGISHFAHVQAHDLHAFCAYEPNRTDKLDVELHYSNPHITAAWAYPGVVEFLLIEKE
;
A
#
# COMPACT_ATOMS: atom_id res chain seq x y z
N MET A 1 -70.09 5.27 -26.59
CA MET A 1 -69.11 4.46 -25.83
C MET A 1 -67.67 4.93 -25.97
N LYS A 2 -66.99 4.92 -27.14
CA LYS A 2 -65.56 5.37 -27.21
C LYS A 2 -65.37 6.85 -26.87
N ARG A 3 -66.27 7.71 -27.23
CA ARG A 3 -66.26 9.18 -27.01
C ARG A 3 -66.46 9.50 -25.53
N ASP A 4 -67.35 8.77 -24.86
CA ASP A 4 -67.66 8.98 -23.44
C ASP A 4 -66.53 8.49 -22.54
N ILE A 5 -65.83 7.41 -22.94
CA ILE A 5 -64.62 6.91 -22.28
C ILE A 5 -63.48 7.94 -22.42
N LEU A 6 -63.30 8.54 -23.59
CA LEU A 6 -62.28 9.55 -23.84
C LEU A 6 -62.51 10.82 -22.97
N THR A 7 -63.79 11.23 -22.89
CA THR A 7 -64.20 12.39 -22.06
C THR A 7 -63.98 12.11 -20.57
N PHE A 8 -64.32 10.91 -20.12
CA PHE A 8 -64.05 10.46 -18.75
C PHE A 8 -62.54 10.45 -18.41
N LEU A 9 -61.71 9.90 -19.30
CA LEU A 9 -60.25 9.89 -19.14
C LEU A 9 -59.66 11.31 -19.10
N LEU A 10 -60.18 12.24 -19.92
CA LEU A 10 -59.76 13.61 -19.91
C LEU A 10 -60.06 14.31 -18.56
N PHE A 11 -61.28 14.14 -18.04
CA PHE A 11 -61.64 14.69 -16.71
C PHE A 11 -60.86 14.04 -15.57
N LEU A 12 -60.63 12.72 -15.65
CA LEU A 12 -59.78 12.01 -14.69
C LEU A 12 -58.35 12.55 -14.66
N LEU A 13 -57.77 12.76 -15.85
CA LEU A 13 -56.45 13.35 -15.98
C LEU A 13 -56.39 14.76 -15.41
N LEU A 14 -57.41 15.60 -15.74
CA LEU A 14 -57.51 16.96 -15.22
C LEU A 14 -57.64 16.98 -13.69
N ALA A 15 -58.48 16.13 -13.12
CA ALA A 15 -58.63 15.97 -11.68
C ALA A 15 -57.32 15.51 -11.00
N ALA A 16 -56.59 14.55 -11.62
CA ALA A 16 -55.29 14.10 -11.14
C ALA A 16 -54.25 15.20 -11.17
N LEU A 17 -54.23 16.03 -12.24
CA LEU A 17 -53.31 17.18 -12.32
C LEU A 17 -53.62 18.24 -11.27
N LEU A 18 -54.92 18.57 -11.05
CA LEU A 18 -55.34 19.52 -10.02
C LEU A 18 -55.00 18.98 -8.62
N TRP A 19 -55.25 17.71 -8.37
CA TRP A 19 -54.90 17.07 -7.10
C TRP A 19 -53.39 17.07 -6.88
N TYR A 20 -52.62 16.75 -7.92
CA TYR A 20 -51.15 16.76 -7.86
C TYR A 20 -50.62 18.17 -7.56
N GLY A 21 -51.15 19.18 -8.26
CA GLY A 21 -50.78 20.59 -8.02
C GLY A 21 -51.11 21.05 -6.59
N HIS A 22 -52.26 20.64 -6.04
CA HIS A 22 -52.64 20.94 -4.66
C HIS A 22 -51.79 20.16 -3.66
N ALA A 23 -51.52 18.91 -3.90
CA ALA A 23 -50.65 18.10 -3.08
C ALA A 23 -49.20 18.64 -3.00
N MET A 24 -48.69 19.19 -4.10
CA MET A 24 -47.36 19.81 -4.16
C MET A 24 -47.25 21.14 -3.43
N GLN A 25 -48.37 21.85 -3.20
CA GLN A 25 -48.44 23.10 -2.43
C GLN A 25 -48.58 22.85 -0.93
N SER A 26 -48.91 21.60 -0.51
CA SER A 26 -49.01 21.27 0.91
C SER A 26 -47.68 21.38 1.65
N VAL A 27 -47.68 22.07 2.79
CA VAL A 27 -46.50 22.21 3.65
C VAL A 27 -46.24 20.89 4.36
N ARG A 28 -45.00 20.42 4.24
CA ARG A 28 -44.53 19.13 4.83
C ARG A 28 -43.18 19.33 5.50
N ASN A 29 -42.90 18.45 6.43
CA ASN A 29 -41.55 18.29 6.96
C ASN A 29 -40.84 17.19 6.20
N THR A 30 -39.58 17.39 5.90
CA THR A 30 -38.76 16.36 5.24
C THR A 30 -37.30 16.49 5.62
N ASN A 31 -36.60 15.36 5.62
CA ASN A 31 -35.17 15.32 5.90
C ASN A 31 -34.40 15.56 4.58
N VAL A 32 -33.49 16.54 4.61
CA VAL A 32 -32.65 16.94 3.46
C VAL A 32 -31.18 16.80 3.87
N PRO A 33 -30.34 16.14 3.08
CA PRO A 33 -28.90 16.13 3.32
C PRO A 33 -28.27 17.47 2.90
N VAL A 34 -27.42 18.00 3.77
CA VAL A 34 -26.58 19.16 3.49
C VAL A 34 -25.13 18.70 3.43
N LEU A 35 -24.50 18.88 2.28
CA LEU A 35 -23.08 18.56 2.10
C LEU A 35 -22.23 19.69 2.69
N ILE A 36 -21.28 19.34 3.56
CA ILE A 36 -20.38 20.33 4.16
C ILE A 36 -19.08 20.37 3.38
N GLN A 37 -18.66 21.58 3.03
CA GLN A 37 -17.35 21.85 2.44
C GLN A 37 -16.53 22.67 3.43
N TYR A 38 -15.41 22.12 3.86
CA TYR A 38 -14.50 22.79 4.78
C TYR A 38 -13.45 23.56 4.00
N THR A 39 -13.24 24.82 4.38
CA THR A 39 -12.22 25.71 3.81
C THR A 39 -11.31 26.24 4.90
N GLY A 40 -10.16 26.79 4.51
CA GLY A 40 -9.27 27.48 5.44
C GLY A 40 -8.52 26.57 6.42
N LYS A 41 -8.48 25.23 6.21
CA LYS A 41 -7.64 24.34 7.00
C LYS A 41 -6.17 24.63 6.66
N PRO A 42 -5.31 25.03 7.64
CA PRO A 42 -3.86 25.12 7.41
C PRO A 42 -3.29 23.75 7.03
N GLY A 43 -2.34 23.73 6.10
CA GLY A 43 -1.72 22.49 5.63
C GLY A 43 -0.94 21.73 6.70
N THR A 44 -0.58 22.43 7.77
CA THR A 44 0.15 21.88 8.94
C THR A 44 -0.78 21.29 10.01
N ILE A 45 -2.10 21.28 9.80
CA ILE A 45 -3.07 20.80 10.79
C ILE A 45 -3.61 19.44 10.36
N GLY A 46 -3.41 18.43 11.21
CA GLY A 46 -4.07 17.13 11.14
C GLY A 46 -5.37 17.10 11.94
N LEU A 47 -6.36 16.34 11.47
CA LEU A 47 -7.61 16.09 12.18
C LEU A 47 -7.53 14.74 12.90
N GLY A 48 -8.25 14.60 14.02
CA GLY A 48 -8.37 13.35 14.75
C GLY A 48 -9.09 12.26 13.93
N GLU A 49 -9.03 11.02 14.39
CA GLU A 49 -9.53 9.84 13.66
C GLU A 49 -11.01 9.91 13.27
N ALA A 50 -11.85 10.53 14.07
CA ALA A 50 -13.27 10.67 13.77
C ALA A 50 -13.55 11.62 12.60
N GLY A 51 -12.57 12.48 12.26
CA GLY A 51 -12.73 13.48 11.21
C GLY A 51 -13.86 14.50 11.49
N LEU A 52 -14.16 15.30 10.47
CA LEU A 52 -15.31 16.21 10.46
C LEU A 52 -16.42 15.57 9.61
N PRO A 53 -17.71 15.73 9.96
CA PRO A 53 -18.80 15.15 9.19
C PRO A 53 -18.91 15.79 7.79
N ASP A 54 -18.96 14.98 6.75
CA ASP A 54 -19.15 15.47 5.37
C ASP A 54 -20.58 15.87 5.06
N THR A 55 -21.54 15.41 5.89
CA THR A 55 -22.96 15.61 5.67
C THR A 55 -23.68 15.82 7.01
N VAL A 56 -24.63 16.77 7.01
CA VAL A 56 -25.57 17.00 8.11
C VAL A 56 -26.99 16.81 7.57
N MET A 57 -27.78 16.02 8.26
CA MET A 57 -29.20 15.86 7.96
C MET A 57 -29.99 16.97 8.64
N ILE A 58 -30.82 17.65 7.87
CA ILE A 58 -31.70 18.71 8.39
C ILE A 58 -33.16 18.36 8.16
N GLU A 59 -34.00 18.61 9.13
CA GLU A 59 -35.45 18.61 8.94
C GLU A 59 -35.92 19.99 8.53
N VAL A 60 -36.48 20.09 7.33
CA VAL A 60 -36.97 21.36 6.76
C VAL A 60 -38.46 21.27 6.54
N ARG A 61 -39.15 22.36 6.86
CA ARG A 61 -40.58 22.54 6.63
C ARG A 61 -40.80 23.53 5.49
N ASP A 62 -41.42 23.07 4.40
CA ASP A 62 -41.78 23.90 3.24
C ASP A 62 -42.83 23.20 2.37
N ALA A 63 -43.23 23.87 1.28
CA ALA A 63 -44.09 23.29 0.23
C ALA A 63 -43.37 22.13 -0.49
N GLY A 64 -44.11 21.07 -0.83
CA GLY A 64 -43.56 19.85 -1.41
C GLY A 64 -42.78 20.09 -2.71
N GLN A 65 -43.14 21.07 -3.51
CA GLN A 65 -42.39 21.43 -4.74
C GLN A 65 -40.97 21.90 -4.42
N ARG A 66 -40.77 22.70 -3.37
CA ARG A 66 -39.45 23.21 -2.98
C ARG A 66 -38.60 22.12 -2.32
N LEU A 67 -39.25 21.32 -1.50
CA LEU A 67 -38.56 20.15 -0.89
C LEU A 67 -38.00 19.20 -1.96
N ASN A 68 -38.74 19.00 -3.04
CA ASN A 68 -38.27 18.17 -4.17
C ASN A 68 -37.06 18.79 -4.90
N GLN A 69 -36.93 20.12 -4.92
CA GLN A 69 -35.77 20.82 -5.47
C GLN A 69 -34.49 20.49 -4.67
N TYR A 70 -34.54 20.47 -3.33
CA TYR A 70 -33.40 20.13 -2.49
C TYR A 70 -32.87 18.72 -2.70
N TYR A 71 -33.71 17.77 -3.15
CA TYR A 71 -33.26 16.43 -3.55
C TYR A 71 -32.57 16.41 -4.91
N ARG A 72 -32.94 17.30 -5.83
CA ARG A 72 -32.31 17.41 -7.15
C ARG A 72 -30.99 18.17 -7.09
N GLU A 73 -30.95 19.20 -6.27
CA GLU A 73 -29.80 20.08 -6.06
C GLU A 73 -29.44 20.09 -4.60
N PRO A 74 -28.51 19.21 -4.16
CA PRO A 74 -28.12 19.11 -2.75
C PRO A 74 -27.57 20.44 -2.23
N LEU A 75 -28.04 20.83 -1.05
CA LEU A 75 -27.54 22.02 -0.36
C LEU A 75 -26.07 21.84 0.00
N ARG A 76 -25.28 22.88 -0.17
CA ARG A 76 -23.86 22.92 0.19
C ARG A 76 -23.62 24.01 1.20
N LEU A 77 -23.02 23.63 2.32
CA LEU A 77 -22.63 24.53 3.40
C LEU A 77 -21.11 24.64 3.43
N THR A 78 -20.58 25.84 3.31
CA THR A 78 -19.14 26.09 3.43
C THR A 78 -18.83 26.56 4.84
N ILE A 79 -17.92 25.86 5.55
CA ILE A 79 -17.45 26.21 6.90
C ILE A 79 -15.96 26.55 6.82
N ASP A 80 -15.59 27.78 7.21
CA ASP A 80 -14.20 28.20 7.32
C ASP A 80 -13.61 27.77 8.66
N LEU A 81 -12.70 26.79 8.62
CA LEU A 81 -12.09 26.23 9.81
C LEU A 81 -11.15 27.19 10.56
N ARG A 82 -10.65 28.23 9.89
CA ARG A 82 -9.78 29.25 10.55
C ARG A 82 -10.45 29.89 11.75
N GLN A 83 -11.78 29.96 11.78
CA GLN A 83 -12.53 30.53 12.91
C GLN A 83 -12.52 29.65 14.15
N TYR A 84 -12.19 28.36 13.99
CA TYR A 84 -12.25 27.35 15.05
C TYR A 84 -10.88 26.78 15.43
N ILE A 85 -9.84 27.12 14.66
CA ILE A 85 -8.46 26.62 14.91
C ILE A 85 -7.67 27.73 15.62
N HIS A 86 -7.28 27.45 16.87
CA HIS A 86 -6.50 28.37 17.69
C HIS A 86 -5.33 27.61 18.35
N GLY A 87 -4.09 27.96 17.94
CA GLY A 87 -2.88 27.31 18.45
C GLY A 87 -2.53 26.00 17.76
N GLU A 88 -1.58 25.28 18.36
CA GLU A 88 -0.96 24.07 17.76
C GLU A 88 -1.79 22.80 17.93
N LYS A 89 -2.65 22.75 18.94
CA LYS A 89 -3.55 21.64 19.23
C LYS A 89 -4.81 22.16 19.91
N GLY A 90 -5.92 21.49 19.71
CA GLY A 90 -7.19 21.88 20.30
C GLY A 90 -8.34 21.03 19.77
N THR A 91 -9.53 21.60 19.86
CA THR A 91 -10.74 20.99 19.31
C THR A 91 -11.45 22.00 18.43
N ILE A 92 -11.69 21.66 17.19
CA ILE A 92 -12.65 22.36 16.33
C ILE A 92 -14.02 22.04 16.91
N TYR A 93 -14.71 23.04 17.39
CA TYR A 93 -16.07 22.90 17.93
C TYR A 93 -16.99 23.83 17.16
N VAL A 94 -17.95 23.26 16.45
CA VAL A 94 -18.99 23.99 15.73
C VAL A 94 -20.29 23.90 16.55
N PRO A 95 -20.65 24.96 17.27
CA PRO A 95 -21.81 24.95 18.14
C PRO A 95 -23.12 24.97 17.32
N SER A 96 -24.19 24.45 17.91
CA SER A 96 -25.51 24.34 17.29
C SER A 96 -26.04 25.66 16.75
N ASP A 97 -25.83 26.77 17.44
CA ASP A 97 -26.28 28.09 17.00
C ASP A 97 -25.57 28.58 15.71
N ALA A 98 -24.26 28.31 15.62
CA ALA A 98 -23.50 28.66 14.42
C ALA A 98 -23.94 27.81 13.23
N LEU A 99 -24.10 26.50 13.46
CA LEU A 99 -24.54 25.56 12.43
C LEU A 99 -25.94 25.90 11.95
N ARG A 100 -26.90 26.14 12.84
CA ARG A 100 -28.29 26.53 12.51
C ARG A 100 -28.34 27.84 11.74
N ARG A 101 -27.58 28.86 12.12
CA ARG A 101 -27.49 30.13 11.37
C ARG A 101 -26.97 29.89 9.96
N SER A 102 -25.85 29.24 9.81
CA SER A 102 -25.24 28.98 8.49
C SER A 102 -26.15 28.13 7.58
N ILE A 103 -26.89 27.17 8.13
CA ILE A 103 -27.88 26.39 7.39
C ILE A 103 -29.07 27.27 7.00
N SER A 104 -29.56 28.10 7.92
CA SER A 104 -30.68 28.99 7.62
C SER A 104 -30.36 29.99 6.50
N ASP A 105 -29.12 30.44 6.40
CA ASP A 105 -28.65 31.37 5.36
C ASP A 105 -28.66 30.77 3.95
N ILE A 106 -28.47 29.42 3.85
CA ILE A 106 -28.50 28.72 2.56
C ILE A 106 -29.90 28.21 2.18
N LEU A 107 -30.85 28.21 3.13
CA LEU A 107 -32.23 27.84 2.84
C LEU A 107 -32.94 28.96 2.02
N GLN A 108 -33.71 28.55 1.03
CA GLN A 108 -34.37 29.49 0.11
C GLN A 108 -35.78 29.80 0.54
N GLY A 109 -36.16 31.07 0.38
CA GLY A 109 -37.54 31.53 0.47
C GLY A 109 -38.21 31.33 1.83
N THR A 110 -39.26 30.49 1.88
CA THR A 110 -40.10 30.25 3.06
C THR A 110 -39.69 29.03 3.83
N SER A 111 -38.62 28.32 3.42
CA SER A 111 -38.13 27.11 4.08
C SER A 111 -37.74 27.42 5.53
N ARG A 112 -38.24 26.62 6.46
CA ARG A 112 -37.93 26.75 7.88
C ARG A 112 -37.16 25.51 8.38
N LEU A 113 -36.01 25.77 8.97
CA LEU A 113 -35.21 24.74 9.66
C LEU A 113 -35.93 24.35 10.95
N ILE A 114 -36.21 23.07 11.11
CA ILE A 114 -36.80 22.49 12.32
C ILE A 114 -35.73 21.89 13.23
N GLU A 115 -34.93 20.95 12.66
CA GLU A 115 -33.92 20.20 13.39
C GLU A 115 -32.66 20.01 12.54
N THR A 116 -31.54 19.81 13.19
CA THR A 116 -30.25 19.45 12.56
C THR A 116 -29.67 18.22 13.25
N LYS A 117 -29.13 17.26 12.47
CA LYS A 117 -28.51 16.04 12.99
C LYS A 117 -27.15 15.78 12.28
N PRO A 118 -26.02 15.86 13.01
CA PRO A 118 -25.90 16.23 14.44
C PRO A 118 -26.24 17.71 14.67
N GLU A 119 -26.66 18.08 15.88
CA GLU A 119 -26.95 19.46 16.27
C GLU A 119 -25.68 20.31 16.35
N GLU A 120 -24.60 19.69 16.81
CA GLU A 120 -23.26 20.26 16.92
C GLU A 120 -22.24 19.16 16.65
N PHE A 121 -21.01 19.52 16.36
CA PHE A 121 -19.93 18.56 16.22
C PHE A 121 -18.59 19.13 16.65
N SER A 122 -17.72 18.19 17.06
CA SER A 122 -16.37 18.52 17.47
C SER A 122 -15.37 17.54 16.89
N CYS A 123 -14.19 18.05 16.56
CA CYS A 123 -13.08 17.24 16.07
C CYS A 123 -11.77 17.73 16.69
N PRO A 124 -11.01 16.89 17.39
CA PRO A 124 -9.69 17.26 17.85
C PRO A 124 -8.77 17.51 16.66
N TYR A 125 -7.88 18.47 16.81
CA TYR A 125 -6.85 18.78 15.83
C TYR A 125 -5.47 18.92 16.49
N TYR A 126 -4.43 18.74 15.68
CA TYR A 126 -3.04 18.84 16.12
C TYR A 126 -2.17 19.39 14.98
N THR A 127 -1.05 19.98 15.33
CA THR A 127 -0.03 20.33 14.33
C THR A 127 0.69 19.06 13.88
N GLU A 128 0.68 18.81 12.59
CA GLU A 128 1.45 17.72 11.98
C GLU A 128 2.95 18.06 12.05
N GLN A 129 3.72 17.09 12.50
CA GLN A 129 5.17 17.08 12.37
C GLN A 129 5.56 16.29 11.12
N GLU A 130 6.75 16.58 10.59
CA GLU A 130 7.32 15.82 9.48
C GLU A 130 8.48 14.95 9.94
N LYS A 131 8.58 13.75 9.42
CA LYS A 131 9.72 12.85 9.57
C LYS A 131 10.04 12.23 8.23
N THR A 132 11.32 12.25 7.85
CA THR A 132 11.78 11.49 6.68
C THR A 132 12.05 10.07 7.09
N VAL A 133 11.36 9.11 6.48
CA VAL A 133 11.44 7.69 6.76
C VAL A 133 11.94 6.92 5.54
N THR A 134 12.49 5.73 5.77
CA THR A 134 12.94 4.84 4.69
C THR A 134 11.74 4.19 4.02
N LEU A 135 11.82 4.00 2.71
CA LEU A 135 10.80 3.28 1.94
C LEU A 135 11.34 1.90 1.56
N ALA A 136 10.54 0.85 1.80
CA ALA A 136 10.87 -0.53 1.47
C ALA A 136 9.77 -1.19 0.66
N PHE A 137 10.14 -2.10 -0.22
CA PHE A 137 9.21 -2.95 -0.96
C PHE A 137 8.62 -4.03 -0.05
N ASN A 138 7.33 -4.32 -0.23
CA ASN A 138 6.65 -5.42 0.43
C ASN A 138 5.89 -6.24 -0.62
N GLY A 139 6.28 -7.51 -0.78
CA GLY A 139 5.62 -8.40 -1.72
C GLY A 139 6.35 -9.72 -1.88
N SER A 140 5.68 -10.69 -2.50
CA SER A 140 6.24 -11.96 -2.94
C SER A 140 6.52 -11.91 -4.44
N LEU A 141 7.67 -12.44 -4.84
CA LEU A 141 8.15 -12.44 -6.22
C LEU A 141 8.45 -13.87 -6.63
N GLU A 142 7.74 -14.36 -7.62
CA GLU A 142 7.96 -15.68 -8.21
C GLU A 142 8.26 -15.53 -9.70
N THR A 143 9.34 -16.15 -10.14
CA THR A 143 9.70 -16.19 -11.56
C THR A 143 9.04 -17.37 -12.26
N ALA A 144 8.95 -17.31 -13.57
CA ALA A 144 8.68 -18.48 -14.40
C ALA A 144 9.84 -19.48 -14.31
N ASP A 145 9.61 -20.72 -14.76
CA ASP A 145 10.65 -21.73 -14.88
C ASP A 145 11.84 -21.21 -15.72
N GLU A 146 13.06 -21.56 -15.31
CA GLU A 146 14.33 -21.11 -15.92
C GLU A 146 14.65 -19.61 -15.76
N TYR A 147 13.89 -18.88 -14.93
CA TYR A 147 14.16 -17.46 -14.64
C TYR A 147 14.52 -17.25 -13.18
N GLN A 148 15.20 -16.16 -12.91
CA GLN A 148 15.58 -15.72 -11.55
C GLN A 148 15.44 -14.22 -11.40
N ILE A 149 15.22 -13.77 -10.16
CA ILE A 149 15.27 -12.34 -9.83
C ILE A 149 16.72 -11.88 -9.78
N VAL A 150 16.99 -10.71 -10.34
CA VAL A 150 18.29 -10.06 -10.35
C VAL A 150 18.31 -8.94 -9.32
N GLY A 151 19.06 -9.15 -8.23
CA GLY A 151 19.17 -8.17 -7.15
C GLY A 151 17.88 -8.00 -6.36
N GLN A 152 17.69 -6.82 -5.80
CA GLN A 152 16.49 -6.45 -5.06
C GLN A 152 15.60 -5.52 -5.88
N PRO A 153 14.28 -5.48 -5.61
CA PRO A 153 13.39 -4.48 -6.22
C PRO A 153 13.91 -3.06 -6.01
N VAL A 154 13.99 -2.31 -7.10
CA VAL A 154 14.48 -0.92 -7.09
C VAL A 154 13.29 0.03 -7.07
N LEU A 155 13.18 0.82 -6.01
CA LEU A 155 12.16 1.85 -5.88
C LEU A 155 12.66 3.16 -6.48
N SER A 156 11.75 3.95 -7.09
CA SER A 156 12.08 5.27 -7.66
C SER A 156 12.55 6.28 -6.60
N MET A 157 12.23 6.02 -5.33
CA MET A 157 12.72 6.78 -4.18
C MET A 157 13.00 5.85 -3.00
N SER A 158 14.04 6.14 -2.23
CA SER A 158 14.44 5.35 -1.05
C SER A 158 13.91 5.94 0.27
N LYS A 159 13.44 7.17 0.25
CA LYS A 159 12.94 7.90 1.42
C LYS A 159 11.70 8.69 1.04
N VAL A 160 10.81 8.88 2.01
CA VAL A 160 9.57 9.66 1.86
C VAL A 160 9.32 10.47 3.12
N LYS A 161 8.71 11.64 2.96
CA LYS A 161 8.24 12.45 4.09
C LYS A 161 6.91 11.94 4.60
N LEU A 162 6.87 11.65 5.89
CA LEU A 162 5.70 11.22 6.63
C LEU A 162 5.25 12.35 7.56
N TYR A 163 3.97 12.67 7.52
CA TYR A 163 3.34 13.70 8.32
C TYR A 163 2.36 13.08 9.30
N GLY A 164 2.37 13.52 10.54
CA GLY A 164 1.48 13.00 11.57
C GLY A 164 1.78 13.57 12.96
N GLN A 165 1.22 12.93 13.99
CA GLN A 165 1.51 13.28 15.38
C GLN A 165 2.93 12.84 15.77
N ASP A 166 3.64 13.65 16.53
CA ASP A 166 5.02 13.39 16.96
C ASP A 166 5.21 12.01 17.61
N LYS A 167 4.29 11.61 18.51
CA LYS A 167 4.34 10.31 19.17
C LYS A 167 4.22 9.12 18.21
N MET A 168 3.42 9.27 17.16
CA MET A 168 3.23 8.23 16.15
C MET A 168 4.43 8.18 15.20
N LEU A 169 4.94 9.35 14.79
CA LEU A 169 6.12 9.44 13.93
C LEU A 169 7.36 8.86 14.58
N ALA A 170 7.52 9.04 15.91
CA ALA A 170 8.68 8.53 16.65
C ALA A 170 8.82 6.99 16.53
N ALA A 171 7.72 6.28 16.40
CA ALA A 171 7.68 4.81 16.33
C ALA A 171 7.94 4.24 14.92
N ILE A 172 8.00 5.08 13.88
CA ILE A 172 8.08 4.63 12.49
C ILE A 172 9.37 5.13 11.85
N ASP A 173 10.24 4.20 11.44
CA ASP A 173 11.48 4.49 10.70
C ASP A 173 11.41 4.01 9.25
N THR A 174 10.47 3.11 8.95
CA THR A 174 10.28 2.54 7.60
C THR A 174 8.81 2.46 7.25
N ILE A 175 8.48 2.87 6.04
CA ILE A 175 7.18 2.64 5.40
C ILE A 175 7.37 1.62 4.29
N TYR A 176 6.38 0.77 4.11
CA TYR A 176 6.35 -0.26 3.08
C TYR A 176 5.38 0.13 1.96
N THR A 177 5.61 -0.44 0.79
CA THR A 177 4.57 -0.48 -0.24
C THR A 177 3.41 -1.35 0.23
N GLN A 178 2.23 -1.18 -0.35
CA GLN A 178 1.18 -2.19 -0.21
C GLN A 178 1.72 -3.53 -0.70
N HIS A 179 1.23 -4.62 -0.08
CA HIS A 179 1.66 -5.96 -0.44
C HIS A 179 1.23 -6.31 -1.87
N VAL A 180 2.16 -6.88 -2.63
CA VAL A 180 1.93 -7.30 -4.02
C VAL A 180 2.50 -8.69 -4.22
N ASP A 181 1.70 -9.59 -4.80
CA ASP A 181 2.12 -10.91 -5.24
C ASP A 181 2.32 -10.90 -6.75
N LEU A 182 3.53 -11.13 -7.21
CA LEU A 182 3.88 -11.20 -8.62
C LEU A 182 4.40 -12.59 -8.96
N THR A 183 3.74 -13.24 -9.89
CA THR A 183 4.08 -14.60 -10.33
C THR A 183 4.39 -14.64 -11.82
N GLY A 184 5.21 -15.61 -12.23
CA GLY A 184 5.54 -15.82 -13.64
C GLY A 184 6.43 -14.74 -14.25
N LEU A 185 7.29 -14.10 -13.45
CA LEU A 185 8.20 -13.06 -13.92
C LEU A 185 9.23 -13.64 -14.89
N ILE A 186 9.32 -13.04 -16.10
CA ILE A 186 10.24 -13.45 -17.18
C ILE A 186 11.17 -12.33 -17.64
N ASP A 187 10.86 -11.08 -17.30
CA ASP A 187 11.59 -9.89 -17.75
C ASP A 187 11.47 -8.78 -16.72
N THR A 188 12.16 -7.68 -16.97
CA THR A 188 12.08 -6.47 -16.13
C THR A 188 10.66 -5.93 -16.12
N THR A 189 10.06 -5.96 -14.95
CA THR A 189 8.71 -5.47 -14.70
C THR A 189 8.77 -4.14 -13.96
N GLN A 190 8.03 -3.15 -14.47
CA GLN A 190 7.84 -1.85 -13.80
C GLN A 190 6.37 -1.68 -13.45
N LEU A 191 6.10 -1.34 -12.20
CA LEU A 191 4.73 -1.13 -11.74
C LEU A 191 4.70 -0.01 -10.69
N ARG A 192 3.56 0.64 -10.59
CA ARG A 192 3.31 1.68 -9.59
C ARG A 192 2.52 1.08 -8.44
N ILE A 193 3.06 1.17 -7.23
CA ILE A 193 2.48 0.57 -6.03
C ILE A 193 2.17 1.67 -5.03
N ALA A 194 0.97 1.63 -4.44
CA ALA A 194 0.58 2.53 -3.36
C ALA A 194 1.41 2.25 -2.09
N LEU A 195 1.59 3.28 -1.27
CA LEU A 195 2.25 3.15 0.03
C LEU A 195 1.26 2.66 1.09
N ALA A 196 1.73 1.82 1.99
CA ALA A 196 0.98 1.38 3.17
C ALA A 196 1.14 2.40 4.30
N VAL A 197 0.46 3.54 4.15
CA VAL A 197 0.53 4.62 5.13
C VAL A 197 -0.35 4.28 6.32
N PRO A 198 0.16 4.33 7.57
CA PRO A 198 -0.64 4.07 8.76
C PRO A 198 -1.77 5.08 8.95
N ALA A 199 -2.86 4.65 9.57
CA ALA A 199 -4.01 5.50 9.86
C ALA A 199 -3.61 6.73 10.69
N GLY A 200 -4.18 7.89 10.36
CA GLY A 200 -3.85 9.16 11.02
C GLY A 200 -2.53 9.81 10.57
N MET A 201 -1.87 9.25 9.56
CA MET A 201 -0.69 9.82 8.91
C MET A 201 -0.93 10.05 7.42
N ARG A 202 -0.09 10.87 6.82
CA ARG A 202 -0.08 11.07 5.37
C ARG A 202 1.33 11.19 4.84
N THR A 203 1.51 10.92 3.59
CA THR A 203 2.77 11.08 2.86
C THR A 203 2.64 12.16 1.78
N GLU A 204 3.75 12.66 1.31
CA GLU A 204 3.80 13.62 0.21
C GLU A 204 3.40 12.95 -1.13
N THR A 205 3.63 11.65 -1.24
CA THR A 205 3.33 10.83 -2.42
C THR A 205 2.59 9.57 -1.99
N ASP A 206 1.49 9.23 -2.64
CA ASP A 206 0.66 8.07 -2.30
C ASP A 206 1.17 6.75 -2.90
N SER A 207 2.09 6.83 -3.87
CA SER A 207 2.58 5.67 -4.60
C SER A 207 4.02 5.84 -5.08
N VAL A 208 4.69 4.74 -5.35
CA VAL A 208 6.07 4.69 -5.83
C VAL A 208 6.18 3.75 -7.03
N ASP A 209 7.06 4.09 -7.99
CA ASP A 209 7.38 3.20 -9.09
C ASP A 209 8.44 2.20 -8.61
N VAL A 210 8.17 0.92 -8.84
CA VAL A 210 9.03 -0.21 -8.47
C VAL A 210 9.46 -0.92 -9.73
N ARG A 211 10.76 -1.15 -9.87
CA ARG A 211 11.36 -1.94 -10.94
C ARG A 211 11.93 -3.23 -10.38
N ILE A 212 11.45 -4.34 -10.90
CA ILE A 212 11.87 -5.70 -10.55
C ILE A 212 12.52 -6.28 -11.80
N MET A 213 13.75 -6.76 -11.66
CA MET A 213 14.49 -7.35 -12.76
C MET A 213 14.46 -8.86 -12.66
N ALA A 214 14.01 -9.51 -13.71
CA ALA A 214 14.09 -10.95 -13.87
C ALA A 214 14.85 -11.27 -15.17
N GLU A 215 15.62 -12.33 -15.16
CA GLU A 215 16.35 -12.81 -16.34
C GLU A 215 16.39 -14.34 -16.35
N ARG A 216 16.63 -14.91 -17.52
CA ARG A 216 16.94 -16.33 -17.65
C ARG A 216 18.26 -16.65 -16.94
N PHE A 217 18.30 -17.75 -16.24
CA PHE A 217 19.55 -18.31 -15.75
C PHE A 217 20.03 -19.46 -16.65
N THR A 218 21.30 -19.77 -16.52
CA THR A 218 21.93 -20.92 -17.15
C THR A 218 22.90 -21.55 -16.16
N GLU A 219 23.34 -22.77 -16.46
CA GLU A 219 24.36 -23.45 -15.70
C GLU A 219 25.73 -23.28 -16.35
N LYS A 220 26.73 -22.99 -15.53
CA LYS A 220 28.13 -22.96 -15.92
C LYS A 220 28.91 -23.99 -15.13
N LYS A 221 29.74 -24.77 -15.80
CA LYS A 221 30.48 -25.87 -15.20
C LYS A 221 31.96 -25.54 -15.12
N PHE A 222 32.56 -25.91 -14.01
CA PHE A 222 33.96 -25.77 -13.74
C PHE A 222 34.51 -27.10 -13.16
N ILE A 223 35.75 -27.42 -13.46
CA ILE A 223 36.49 -28.50 -12.78
C ILE A 223 37.39 -27.81 -11.78
N LEU A 224 37.21 -28.14 -10.48
CA LEU A 224 37.94 -27.50 -9.41
C LEU A 224 38.69 -28.56 -8.61
N PRO A 225 39.95 -28.27 -8.23
CA PRO A 225 40.71 -29.13 -7.30
C PRO A 225 40.08 -29.05 -5.90
N LEU A 226 40.07 -30.16 -5.21
CA LEU A 226 39.61 -30.27 -3.83
C LEU A 226 40.73 -29.98 -2.84
N HIS A 227 40.44 -29.10 -1.88
CA HIS A 227 41.33 -28.80 -0.78
C HIS A 227 40.82 -29.44 0.51
N VAL A 228 41.74 -30.01 1.30
CA VAL A 228 41.34 -30.58 2.59
C VAL A 228 41.74 -29.63 3.72
N THR A 229 40.79 -29.42 4.64
CA THR A 229 41.00 -28.66 5.86
C THR A 229 40.98 -29.59 7.08
N GLY A 230 41.68 -29.23 8.16
CA GLY A 230 41.68 -30.04 9.40
C GLY A 230 42.56 -31.29 9.39
N THR A 231 43.50 -31.44 8.45
CA THR A 231 44.39 -32.58 8.38
C THR A 231 45.19 -32.72 9.68
N PRO A 232 45.24 -33.94 10.33
CA PRO A 232 46.00 -34.16 11.55
C PRO A 232 47.52 -33.98 11.35
N GLN A 233 48.19 -33.57 12.42
CA GLN A 233 49.67 -33.45 12.39
C GLN A 233 50.33 -34.78 12.08
N GLY A 234 51.30 -34.79 11.17
CA GLY A 234 52.02 -36.01 10.75
C GLY A 234 51.33 -36.82 9.65
N TYR A 235 50.18 -36.35 9.15
CA TYR A 235 49.44 -37.04 8.07
C TYR A 235 49.24 -36.17 6.83
N HIS A 236 49.02 -36.85 5.72
CA HIS A 236 48.57 -36.27 4.46
C HIS A 236 47.30 -36.99 4.01
N ILE A 237 46.30 -36.21 3.56
CA ILE A 237 45.05 -36.77 3.07
C ILE A 237 45.07 -36.73 1.55
N ARG A 238 44.81 -37.87 0.93
CA ARG A 238 44.63 -38.00 -0.52
C ARG A 238 43.17 -38.26 -0.79
N LEU A 239 42.56 -37.42 -1.66
CA LEU A 239 41.15 -37.53 -2.04
C LEU A 239 40.99 -38.34 -3.33
N PHE A 240 39.82 -38.99 -3.48
CA PHE A 240 39.48 -39.77 -4.67
C PHE A 240 37.98 -39.48 -5.00
N PRO A 241 37.70 -38.73 -6.09
CA PRO A 241 38.67 -37.99 -6.94
C PRO A 241 39.27 -36.78 -6.21
N ASP A 242 40.36 -36.24 -6.72
CA ASP A 242 41.03 -35.03 -6.24
C ASP A 242 40.52 -33.75 -6.89
N GLU A 243 39.64 -33.86 -7.90
CA GLU A 243 38.93 -32.79 -8.58
C GLU A 243 37.45 -33.11 -8.66
N VAL A 244 36.60 -32.08 -8.65
CA VAL A 244 35.15 -32.23 -8.80
C VAL A 244 34.60 -31.28 -9.87
N GLU A 245 33.55 -31.74 -10.56
CA GLU A 245 32.76 -30.85 -11.44
C GLU A 245 31.82 -30.01 -10.57
N VAL A 246 31.98 -28.71 -10.63
CA VAL A 246 31.11 -27.75 -9.95
C VAL A 246 30.23 -27.08 -10.97
N SER A 247 28.92 -27.26 -10.82
CA SER A 247 27.91 -26.52 -11.60
C SER A 247 27.40 -25.35 -10.80
N VAL A 248 27.35 -24.18 -11.42
CA VAL A 248 26.81 -22.96 -10.81
C VAL A 248 25.67 -22.42 -11.66
N ARG A 249 24.64 -21.94 -10.97
CA ARG A 249 23.53 -21.22 -11.57
C ARG A 249 23.86 -19.73 -11.62
N VAL A 250 23.78 -19.15 -12.81
CA VAL A 250 24.11 -17.74 -13.06
C VAL A 250 23.15 -17.15 -14.07
N GLY A 251 22.79 -15.90 -13.88
CA GLY A 251 22.00 -15.15 -14.87
C GLY A 251 22.78 -14.96 -16.17
N ILE A 252 22.07 -14.97 -17.29
CA ILE A 252 22.68 -14.86 -18.63
C ILE A 252 23.52 -13.59 -18.75
N SER A 253 23.08 -12.48 -18.18
CA SER A 253 23.79 -11.20 -18.21
C SER A 253 25.16 -11.24 -17.54
N HIS A 254 25.34 -12.14 -16.57
CA HIS A 254 26.58 -12.27 -15.76
C HIS A 254 27.39 -13.53 -16.06
N PHE A 255 26.95 -14.34 -17.04
CA PHE A 255 27.60 -15.60 -17.40
C PHE A 255 29.10 -15.45 -17.69
N ALA A 256 29.50 -14.39 -18.40
CA ALA A 256 30.89 -14.13 -18.73
C ALA A 256 31.74 -13.68 -17.53
N HIS A 257 31.11 -13.12 -16.49
CA HIS A 257 31.80 -12.56 -15.32
C HIS A 257 32.12 -13.58 -14.25
N VAL A 258 31.46 -14.76 -14.25
CA VAL A 258 31.75 -15.83 -13.29
C VAL A 258 32.91 -16.66 -13.81
N GLN A 259 33.97 -16.79 -13.00
CA GLN A 259 35.21 -17.47 -13.32
C GLN A 259 35.51 -18.56 -12.28
N ALA A 260 36.43 -19.51 -12.62
CA ALA A 260 36.80 -20.59 -11.73
C ALA A 260 37.38 -20.10 -10.37
N HIS A 261 38.06 -18.97 -10.38
CA HIS A 261 38.65 -18.39 -9.17
C HIS A 261 37.62 -17.80 -8.17
N ASP A 262 36.37 -17.63 -8.60
CA ASP A 262 35.26 -17.22 -7.71
C ASP A 262 34.77 -18.36 -6.80
N LEU A 263 35.23 -19.58 -7.08
CA LEU A 263 34.74 -20.82 -6.48
C LEU A 263 35.89 -21.58 -5.81
N HIS A 264 35.63 -22.12 -4.64
CA HIS A 264 36.54 -22.99 -3.91
C HIS A 264 35.80 -24.23 -3.44
N ALA A 265 36.36 -25.40 -3.73
CA ALA A 265 35.86 -26.68 -3.27
C ALA A 265 36.77 -27.25 -2.20
N PHE A 266 36.23 -27.62 -1.07
CA PHE A 266 37.00 -28.18 0.03
C PHE A 266 36.24 -29.28 0.76
N CYS A 267 37.01 -30.10 1.49
CA CYS A 267 36.49 -31.11 2.37
C CYS A 267 37.04 -30.88 3.78
N ALA A 268 36.19 -30.89 4.79
CA ALA A 268 36.61 -30.83 6.18
C ALA A 268 36.89 -32.25 6.70
N TYR A 269 38.12 -32.50 7.19
CA TYR A 269 38.43 -33.77 7.83
C TYR A 269 37.82 -33.81 9.22
N GLU A 270 37.08 -34.90 9.49
CA GLU A 270 36.49 -35.18 10.80
C GLU A 270 37.07 -36.53 11.31
N PRO A 271 37.67 -36.59 12.52
CA PRO A 271 38.29 -37.78 13.06
C PRO A 271 37.37 -39.01 13.19
N ASN A 272 36.05 -38.79 13.25
CA ASN A 272 35.06 -39.84 13.42
C ASN A 272 34.53 -40.40 12.08
N ARG A 273 34.97 -39.89 10.95
CA ARG A 273 34.61 -40.40 9.60
C ARG A 273 35.71 -41.34 9.12
N THR A 274 35.33 -42.47 8.60
CA THR A 274 36.26 -43.54 8.28
C THR A 274 36.67 -43.61 6.81
N ASP A 275 35.85 -43.15 5.88
CA ASP A 275 36.09 -43.41 4.46
C ASP A 275 35.63 -42.31 3.49
N LYS A 276 34.73 -41.42 3.91
CA LYS A 276 34.12 -40.43 3.02
C LYS A 276 34.04 -39.04 3.65
N LEU A 277 34.26 -38.01 2.82
CA LEU A 277 34.10 -36.61 3.19
C LEU A 277 33.10 -35.92 2.25
N ASP A 278 32.30 -35.04 2.81
CA ASP A 278 31.40 -34.19 2.03
C ASP A 278 32.18 -33.07 1.35
N VAL A 279 31.78 -32.73 0.14
CA VAL A 279 32.35 -31.61 -0.61
C VAL A 279 31.57 -30.36 -0.28
N GLU A 280 32.25 -29.39 0.30
CA GLU A 280 31.71 -28.06 0.60
C GLU A 280 32.20 -27.08 -0.44
N LEU A 281 31.27 -26.18 -0.88
CA LEU A 281 31.55 -25.13 -1.85
C LEU A 281 31.48 -23.76 -1.18
N HIS A 282 32.49 -22.97 -1.43
CA HIS A 282 32.49 -21.56 -1.06
C HIS A 282 32.63 -20.70 -2.32
N TYR A 283 31.78 -19.67 -2.45
CA TYR A 283 31.83 -18.74 -3.57
C TYR A 283 31.62 -17.30 -3.10
N SER A 284 32.38 -16.40 -3.68
CA SER A 284 32.40 -14.97 -3.33
C SER A 284 31.66 -14.07 -4.33
N ASN A 285 31.36 -14.60 -5.53
CA ASN A 285 30.71 -13.85 -6.57
C ASN A 285 29.21 -13.71 -6.31
N PRO A 286 28.66 -12.48 -6.14
CA PRO A 286 27.26 -12.26 -5.80
C PRO A 286 26.27 -12.64 -6.93
N HIS A 287 26.77 -12.92 -8.15
CA HIS A 287 25.95 -13.32 -9.29
C HIS A 287 25.71 -14.84 -9.34
N ILE A 288 26.36 -15.63 -8.47
CA ILE A 288 26.10 -17.05 -8.31
C ILE A 288 24.91 -17.22 -7.35
N THR A 289 23.81 -17.75 -7.87
CA THR A 289 22.57 -17.94 -7.09
C THR A 289 22.44 -19.34 -6.47
N ALA A 290 23.14 -20.33 -7.04
CA ALA A 290 23.28 -21.68 -6.50
C ALA A 290 24.53 -22.34 -7.05
N ALA A 291 25.11 -23.24 -6.28
CA ALA A 291 26.26 -24.07 -6.70
C ALA A 291 26.11 -25.46 -6.11
N TRP A 292 26.54 -26.47 -6.87
CA TRP A 292 26.60 -27.88 -6.43
C TRP A 292 27.78 -28.59 -7.08
N ALA A 293 28.38 -29.52 -6.32
CA ALA A 293 29.49 -30.34 -6.76
C ALA A 293 29.06 -31.76 -7.16
N TYR A 294 29.70 -32.32 -8.13
CA TYR A 294 29.56 -33.72 -8.51
C TYR A 294 30.92 -34.37 -8.68
N PRO A 295 31.22 -35.45 -7.92
CA PRO A 295 30.42 -36.01 -6.81
C PRO A 295 30.36 -35.05 -5.61
N GLY A 296 29.25 -35.08 -4.86
CA GLY A 296 29.07 -34.28 -3.63
C GLY A 296 29.76 -34.90 -2.40
N VAL A 297 30.29 -36.14 -2.54
CA VAL A 297 31.00 -36.89 -1.51
C VAL A 297 32.16 -37.57 -2.17
N VAL A 298 33.33 -37.51 -1.52
CA VAL A 298 34.58 -38.13 -2.02
C VAL A 298 35.17 -39.06 -1.01
N GLU A 299 35.89 -40.09 -1.50
CA GLU A 299 36.64 -40.99 -0.65
C GLU A 299 38.01 -40.38 -0.30
N PHE A 300 38.58 -40.76 0.83
CA PHE A 300 39.88 -40.28 1.25
C PHE A 300 40.77 -41.39 1.81
N LEU A 301 42.07 -41.21 1.71
CA LEU A 301 43.07 -42.03 2.31
C LEU A 301 43.97 -41.16 3.20
N LEU A 302 44.13 -41.58 4.46
CA LEU A 302 45.04 -40.95 5.41
C LEU A 302 46.41 -41.61 5.30
N ILE A 303 47.45 -40.87 4.92
CA ILE A 303 48.81 -41.34 4.70
C ILE A 303 49.72 -40.65 5.72
N GLU A 304 50.52 -41.45 6.44
CA GLU A 304 51.48 -40.92 7.39
C GLU A 304 52.65 -40.27 6.62
N LYS A 305 53.07 -39.10 7.09
CA LYS A 305 54.23 -38.41 6.49
C LYS A 305 55.52 -39.10 6.99
N GLU A 306 56.35 -39.56 6.06
CA GLU A 306 57.70 -40.06 6.36
C GLU A 306 58.60 -38.96 6.95
#